data_60b75f77e86c22908fb848b658f68991
#
_entry.id   60b75f77e86c22908fb848b658f68991
#
_cell.length_a   1.000
_cell.length_b   1.000
_cell.length_c   1.000
_cell.angle_alpha   90.00
_cell.angle_beta   90.00
_cell.angle_gamma   90.00
#
_symmetry.space_group_name_H-M   'P 1'
#
loop_
_entity.id
_entity.type
_entity.pdbx_description
1 polymer ?
#
loop_
_entity_poly.entity_id
_entity_poly.type
_entity_poly.pdbx_seq_one_letter_code
_entity_poly.pdbx_strand_id
1 'polypeptide(L)'
;MKKKHLLYAVCLSVGMGACSATQKSQAEVAADAWERYNVGTILFEDKAPETEGSDIYHRIIPDAESYIKEQARVVLATLYNSPEDSIPTVNKIHYTLEDIEGVSAKGGGDGDVTIFYSTRHIEKSFAENDTAKLFFETRGVLLHELTHAYQLEPQGVGSYGTNRVFWAFIEGMADAVRVANGGFDGPNARPKGGNYMDGYRTAGYFFVWLRDNKDSEFLRKFNRSTLEVVPWSFDGAIKHILGKEYSIDELWHEYQVAVGDIQA
;
A
#
# COMPACT_ATOMS: atom_id res chain seq x y z
N MET A 1 57.17 -16.58 67.19
CA MET A 1 56.98 -16.93 65.74
C MET A 1 55.53 -17.49 65.61
N LYS A 2 54.59 -16.66 65.06
CA LYS A 2 53.19 -17.03 64.88
C LYS A 2 52.95 -17.43 63.45
N LYS A 3 52.56 -18.68 63.18
CA LYS A 3 52.15 -19.16 61.85
C LYS A 3 50.72 -18.73 61.58
N LYS A 4 50.52 -18.00 60.49
CA LYS A 4 49.19 -17.67 59.96
C LYS A 4 48.73 -18.78 59.00
N HIS A 5 47.62 -19.39 59.29
CA HIS A 5 46.91 -20.29 58.35
C HIS A 5 46.06 -19.47 57.39
N LEU A 6 46.29 -19.68 56.08
CA LEU A 6 45.52 -19.07 55.02
C LEU A 6 44.42 -20.03 54.59
N LEU A 7 43.17 -19.67 54.82
CA LEU A 7 42.00 -20.40 54.31
C LEU A 7 41.73 -19.94 52.88
N TYR A 8 41.74 -20.85 51.92
CA TYR A 8 41.22 -20.63 50.59
C TYR A 8 39.70 -20.92 50.57
N ALA A 9 38.89 -19.87 50.32
CA ALA A 9 37.49 -20.02 50.04
C ALA A 9 37.32 -20.25 48.54
N VAL A 10 36.81 -21.40 48.13
CA VAL A 10 36.43 -21.73 46.76
C VAL A 10 35.01 -21.18 46.54
N CYS A 11 34.88 -20.09 45.79
CA CYS A 11 33.57 -19.62 45.30
C CYS A 11 33.19 -20.44 44.08
N LEU A 12 32.21 -21.34 44.20
CA LEU A 12 31.48 -21.90 43.07
C LEU A 12 30.55 -20.82 42.50
N SER A 13 30.89 -20.23 41.37
CA SER A 13 29.94 -19.41 40.57
C SER A 13 29.05 -20.33 39.76
N VAL A 14 27.80 -20.49 40.21
CA VAL A 14 26.73 -21.09 39.40
C VAL A 14 26.36 -20.06 38.33
N GLY A 15 26.79 -20.28 37.08
CA GLY A 15 26.38 -19.50 35.93
C GLY A 15 24.92 -19.78 35.61
N MET A 16 24.01 -18.89 36.03
CA MET A 16 22.67 -18.82 35.48
C MET A 16 22.77 -18.32 34.04
N GLY A 17 22.65 -19.23 33.07
CA GLY A 17 22.42 -18.90 31.68
C GLY A 17 21.05 -18.23 31.52
N ALA A 18 21.03 -16.91 31.54
CA ALA A 18 19.86 -16.14 31.12
C ALA A 18 19.67 -16.36 29.63
N CYS A 19 18.67 -17.17 29.26
CA CYS A 19 18.17 -17.25 27.91
C CYS A 19 17.55 -15.88 27.58
N SER A 20 18.30 -14.98 26.94
CA SER A 20 17.80 -13.70 26.46
C SER A 20 16.90 -13.99 25.26
N ALA A 21 15.60 -14.14 25.50
CA ALA A 21 14.62 -14.08 24.45
C ALA A 21 14.66 -12.65 23.90
N THR A 22 15.22 -12.47 22.71
CA THR A 22 15.25 -11.18 22.02
C THR A 22 13.81 -10.76 21.77
N GLN A 23 13.35 -9.74 22.47
CA GLN A 23 12.01 -9.21 22.31
C GLN A 23 11.94 -8.51 20.94
N LYS A 24 11.17 -9.07 20.01
CA LYS A 24 10.97 -8.47 18.67
C LYS A 24 10.39 -7.07 18.81
N SER A 25 10.81 -6.15 17.94
CA SER A 25 10.22 -4.82 17.87
C SER A 25 8.75 -4.92 17.43
N GLN A 26 7.94 -3.89 17.73
CA GLN A 26 6.54 -3.86 17.28
C GLN A 26 6.42 -3.95 15.76
N ALA A 27 7.37 -3.37 15.01
CA ALA A 27 7.42 -3.46 13.55
C ALA A 27 7.70 -4.89 13.06
N GLU A 28 8.60 -5.64 13.71
CA GLU A 28 8.87 -7.06 13.39
C GLU A 28 7.67 -7.96 13.73
N VAL A 29 6.97 -7.69 14.83
CA VAL A 29 5.75 -8.41 15.20
C VAL A 29 4.64 -8.16 14.20
N ALA A 30 4.48 -6.92 13.74
CA ALA A 30 3.51 -6.56 12.70
C ALA A 30 3.84 -7.20 11.34
N ALA A 31 5.12 -7.21 10.93
CA ALA A 31 5.57 -7.89 9.71
C ALA A 31 5.27 -9.39 9.76
N ASP A 32 5.59 -10.07 10.86
CA ASP A 32 5.28 -11.48 11.08
C ASP A 32 3.77 -11.79 11.04
N ALA A 33 2.91 -10.86 11.46
CA ALA A 33 1.47 -11.04 11.41
C ALA A 33 0.95 -11.11 9.97
N TRP A 34 1.41 -10.21 9.10
CA TRP A 34 1.04 -10.20 7.68
C TRP A 34 1.61 -11.37 6.89
N GLU A 35 2.76 -11.93 7.27
CA GLU A 35 3.33 -13.12 6.62
C GLU A 35 2.38 -14.33 6.64
N ARG A 36 1.57 -14.46 7.69
CA ARG A 36 0.61 -15.55 7.88
C ARG A 36 -0.78 -15.25 7.36
N TYR A 37 -1.04 -14.00 7.01
CA TYR A 37 -2.36 -13.61 6.50
C TYR A 37 -2.62 -14.26 5.14
N ASN A 38 -3.85 -14.80 4.98
CA ASN A 38 -4.28 -15.37 3.72
C ASN A 38 -4.73 -14.26 2.75
N VAL A 39 -3.89 -13.93 1.81
CA VAL A 39 -4.15 -12.92 0.76
C VAL A 39 -5.04 -13.45 -0.38
N GLY A 40 -5.58 -14.64 -0.26
CA GLY A 40 -6.26 -15.35 -1.33
C GLY A 40 -5.30 -16.24 -2.14
N THR A 41 -5.86 -17.08 -2.99
CA THR A 41 -5.08 -17.88 -3.95
C THR A 41 -4.62 -16.99 -5.09
N ILE A 42 -3.32 -16.94 -5.34
CA ILE A 42 -2.78 -16.22 -6.49
C ILE A 42 -2.71 -17.20 -7.66
N LEU A 43 -3.27 -16.80 -8.80
CA LEU A 43 -3.17 -17.50 -10.09
C LEU A 43 -2.56 -16.52 -11.09
N PHE A 44 -1.41 -16.88 -11.63
CA PHE A 44 -0.78 -16.12 -12.70
C PHE A 44 -0.99 -16.85 -14.04
N GLU A 45 -1.39 -16.11 -15.06
CA GLU A 45 -1.57 -16.63 -16.42
C GLU A 45 -0.98 -15.64 -17.43
N ASP A 46 -0.09 -16.13 -18.26
CA ASP A 46 0.41 -15.38 -19.41
C ASP A 46 -0.43 -15.74 -20.64
N LYS A 47 -1.25 -14.79 -21.08
CA LYS A 47 -2.10 -14.92 -22.28
C LYS A 47 -1.45 -14.35 -23.54
N ALA A 48 -0.24 -13.84 -23.44
CA ALA A 48 0.50 -13.20 -24.53
C ALA A 48 1.97 -13.66 -24.58
N PRO A 49 2.26 -14.98 -24.48
CA PRO A 49 3.62 -15.49 -24.31
C PRO A 49 4.53 -15.26 -25.54
N GLU A 50 3.95 -14.86 -26.68
CA GLU A 50 4.70 -14.54 -27.91
C GLU A 50 5.13 -13.06 -27.99
N THR A 51 4.80 -12.23 -27.00
CA THR A 51 5.14 -10.82 -27.02
C THR A 51 6.48 -10.53 -26.32
N GLU A 52 7.19 -9.49 -26.79
CA GLU A 52 8.40 -9.02 -26.12
C GLU A 52 8.11 -8.58 -24.67
N GLY A 53 6.94 -7.99 -24.43
CA GLY A 53 6.52 -7.57 -23.08
C GLY A 53 6.40 -8.73 -22.11
N SER A 54 5.94 -9.90 -22.56
CA SER A 54 5.92 -11.14 -21.77
C SER A 54 7.33 -11.60 -21.42
N ASP A 55 8.23 -11.71 -22.41
CA ASP A 55 9.63 -12.07 -22.19
C ASP A 55 10.33 -11.13 -21.20
N ILE A 56 10.07 -9.84 -21.31
CA ILE A 56 10.59 -8.82 -20.41
C ILE A 56 10.06 -9.04 -18.98
N TYR A 57 8.74 -9.24 -18.84
CA TYR A 57 8.11 -9.46 -17.53
C TYR A 57 8.71 -10.68 -16.83
N HIS A 58 8.77 -11.83 -17.48
CA HIS A 58 9.33 -13.07 -16.91
C HIS A 58 10.79 -12.94 -16.52
N ARG A 59 11.56 -12.12 -17.23
CA ARG A 59 12.95 -11.86 -16.90
C ARG A 59 13.11 -11.03 -15.62
N ILE A 60 12.24 -10.06 -15.37
CA ILE A 60 12.31 -9.19 -14.19
C ILE A 60 11.55 -9.73 -12.97
N ILE A 61 10.52 -10.55 -13.21
CA ILE A 61 9.67 -11.17 -12.17
C ILE A 61 9.55 -12.68 -12.49
N PRO A 62 10.58 -13.45 -12.16
CA PRO A 62 10.62 -14.88 -12.52
C PRO A 62 9.63 -15.74 -11.70
N ASP A 63 9.16 -15.28 -10.54
CA ASP A 63 8.15 -15.92 -9.71
C ASP A 63 7.02 -14.91 -9.44
N ALA A 64 6.09 -14.82 -10.42
CA ALA A 64 5.02 -13.85 -10.39
C ALA A 64 4.05 -14.07 -9.20
N GLU A 65 3.71 -15.32 -8.89
CA GLU A 65 2.76 -15.61 -7.81
C GLU A 65 3.31 -15.22 -6.44
N SER A 66 4.57 -15.58 -6.15
CA SER A 66 5.23 -15.15 -4.90
C SER A 66 5.37 -13.64 -4.82
N TYR A 67 5.72 -13.00 -5.93
CA TYR A 67 5.86 -11.53 -5.98
C TYR A 67 4.54 -10.82 -5.73
N ILE A 68 3.45 -11.23 -6.38
CA ILE A 68 2.10 -10.68 -6.18
C ILE A 68 1.67 -10.86 -4.72
N LYS A 69 1.92 -12.04 -4.15
CA LYS A 69 1.61 -12.34 -2.76
C LYS A 69 2.36 -11.42 -1.77
N GLU A 70 3.62 -11.12 -2.05
CA GLU A 70 4.42 -10.19 -1.26
C GLU A 70 3.84 -8.77 -1.35
N GLN A 71 3.54 -8.28 -2.57
CA GLN A 71 2.99 -6.94 -2.75
C GLN A 71 1.57 -6.80 -2.14
N ALA A 72 0.76 -7.86 -2.15
CA ALA A 72 -0.53 -7.88 -1.45
C ALA A 72 -0.38 -7.63 0.05
N ARG A 73 0.64 -8.20 0.68
CA ARG A 73 0.96 -7.94 2.10
C ARG A 73 1.41 -6.51 2.37
N VAL A 74 2.16 -5.91 1.43
CA VAL A 74 2.55 -4.49 1.51
C VAL A 74 1.32 -3.59 1.48
N VAL A 75 0.36 -3.87 0.60
CA VAL A 75 -0.93 -3.15 0.53
C VAL A 75 -1.70 -3.29 1.83
N LEU A 76 -1.87 -4.51 2.34
CA LEU A 76 -2.57 -4.78 3.58
C LEU A 76 -1.95 -4.04 4.78
N ALA A 77 -0.63 -4.09 4.93
CA ALA A 77 0.09 -3.38 5.98
C ALA A 77 -0.02 -1.84 5.87
N THR A 78 -0.26 -1.32 4.66
CA THR A 78 -0.49 0.11 4.43
C THR A 78 -1.92 0.53 4.79
N LEU A 79 -2.92 -0.33 4.52
CA LEU A 79 -4.35 -0.03 4.69
C LEU A 79 -4.91 -0.40 6.07
N TYR A 80 -4.24 -1.30 6.81
CA TYR A 80 -4.75 -1.89 8.05
C TYR A 80 -3.70 -1.94 9.15
N ASN A 81 -4.16 -1.96 10.39
CA ASN A 81 -3.26 -2.06 11.54
C ASN A 81 -2.87 -3.53 11.82
N SER A 82 -3.82 -4.44 11.62
CA SER A 82 -3.61 -5.84 11.92
C SER A 82 -4.50 -6.76 11.03
N PRO A 83 -4.16 -8.06 10.93
CA PRO A 83 -4.98 -9.05 10.26
C PRO A 83 -6.39 -9.25 10.85
N GLU A 84 -6.65 -8.78 12.06
CA GLU A 84 -7.94 -8.84 12.74
C GLU A 84 -8.88 -7.68 12.38
N ASP A 85 -8.40 -6.69 11.64
CA ASP A 85 -9.23 -5.59 11.14
C ASP A 85 -10.30 -6.12 10.16
N SER A 86 -11.35 -5.32 9.93
CA SER A 86 -12.40 -5.65 8.95
C SER A 86 -11.84 -5.51 7.53
N ILE A 87 -11.22 -6.57 7.03
CA ILE A 87 -10.60 -6.63 5.70
C ILE A 87 -11.59 -7.31 4.73
N PRO A 88 -11.81 -6.77 3.51
CA PRO A 88 -12.58 -7.46 2.48
C PRO A 88 -12.01 -8.85 2.20
N THR A 89 -12.89 -9.86 2.11
CA THR A 89 -12.45 -11.22 1.80
C THR A 89 -12.01 -11.30 0.35
N VAL A 90 -10.77 -11.74 0.13
CA VAL A 90 -10.24 -12.09 -1.19
C VAL A 90 -9.99 -13.59 -1.22
N ASN A 91 -10.75 -14.30 -2.04
CA ASN A 91 -10.61 -15.76 -2.20
C ASN A 91 -9.50 -16.09 -3.21
N LYS A 92 -9.46 -15.31 -4.31
CA LYS A 92 -8.57 -15.54 -5.42
C LYS A 92 -8.21 -14.23 -6.12
N ILE A 93 -6.96 -14.12 -6.56
CA ILE A 93 -6.49 -13.10 -7.48
C ILE A 93 -6.00 -13.81 -8.73
N HIS A 94 -6.70 -13.61 -9.86
CA HIS A 94 -6.28 -14.08 -11.17
C HIS A 94 -5.59 -12.90 -11.88
N TYR A 95 -4.27 -12.94 -11.93
CA TYR A 95 -3.43 -11.93 -12.57
C TYR A 95 -2.98 -12.43 -13.95
N THR A 96 -3.25 -11.62 -14.98
CA THR A 96 -2.98 -12.00 -16.37
C THR A 96 -2.08 -11.00 -17.07
N LEU A 97 -1.14 -11.49 -17.88
CA LEU A 97 -0.49 -10.67 -18.92
C LEU A 97 -1.33 -10.75 -20.19
N GLU A 98 -1.62 -9.58 -20.80
CA GLU A 98 -2.48 -9.52 -21.98
C GLU A 98 -1.90 -8.54 -23.02
N ASP A 99 -1.96 -8.91 -24.31
CA ASP A 99 -1.55 -8.03 -25.43
C ASP A 99 -2.70 -7.08 -25.80
N ILE A 100 -2.98 -6.11 -24.93
CA ILE A 100 -4.06 -5.13 -25.10
C ILE A 100 -3.59 -3.70 -24.83
N GLU A 101 -4.38 -2.73 -25.32
CA GLU A 101 -4.14 -1.33 -25.00
C GLU A 101 -4.48 -1.02 -23.52
N GLY A 102 -3.84 0.03 -23.00
CA GLY A 102 -3.99 0.45 -21.61
C GLY A 102 -2.79 0.09 -20.77
N VAL A 103 -2.97 0.08 -19.45
CA VAL A 103 -1.92 -0.24 -18.48
C VAL A 103 -2.32 -1.50 -17.71
N SER A 104 -3.36 -1.40 -16.92
CA SER A 104 -3.88 -2.44 -16.04
C SER A 104 -5.30 -2.07 -15.63
N ALA A 105 -6.06 -3.02 -15.13
CA ALA A 105 -7.29 -2.77 -14.39
C ALA A 105 -7.65 -3.94 -13.49
N LYS A 106 -8.27 -3.63 -12.34
CA LYS A 106 -8.90 -4.61 -11.47
C LYS A 106 -10.35 -4.81 -11.87
N GLY A 107 -10.78 -6.06 -11.94
CA GLY A 107 -12.16 -6.50 -12.12
C GLY A 107 -12.56 -7.58 -11.12
N GLY A 108 -13.66 -8.28 -11.44
CA GLY A 108 -14.19 -9.35 -10.59
C GLY A 108 -15.10 -8.87 -9.48
N GLY A 109 -15.56 -9.78 -8.63
CA GLY A 109 -16.46 -9.52 -7.50
C GLY A 109 -16.55 -10.72 -6.55
N ASP A 110 -17.25 -10.56 -5.43
CA ASP A 110 -17.50 -11.61 -4.44
C ASP A 110 -16.22 -12.31 -3.93
N GLY A 111 -15.11 -11.54 -3.84
CA GLY A 111 -13.80 -12.05 -3.41
C GLY A 111 -12.97 -12.68 -4.52
N ASP A 112 -13.51 -12.86 -5.73
CA ASP A 112 -12.77 -13.32 -6.91
C ASP A 112 -12.31 -12.11 -7.71
N VAL A 113 -11.03 -11.76 -7.58
CA VAL A 113 -10.41 -10.58 -8.18
C VAL A 113 -9.72 -10.99 -9.48
N THR A 114 -9.87 -10.18 -10.53
CA THR A 114 -9.09 -10.29 -11.77
C THR A 114 -8.27 -9.02 -11.93
N ILE A 115 -7.02 -9.16 -12.35
CA ILE A 115 -6.14 -8.02 -12.69
C ILE A 115 -5.46 -8.39 -14.00
N PHE A 116 -5.57 -7.57 -15.04
CA PHE A 116 -4.70 -7.70 -16.20
C PHE A 116 -3.54 -6.70 -16.13
N TYR A 117 -2.41 -7.02 -16.75
CA TYR A 117 -1.31 -6.11 -17.00
C TYR A 117 -0.90 -6.18 -18.47
N SER A 118 -0.87 -5.04 -19.14
CA SER A 118 -0.63 -4.96 -20.58
C SER A 118 0.83 -5.20 -20.92
N THR A 119 1.10 -6.19 -21.80
CA THR A 119 2.45 -6.41 -22.35
C THR A 119 2.93 -5.23 -23.18
N ARG A 120 2.03 -4.53 -23.89
CA ARG A 120 2.35 -3.29 -24.61
C ARG A 120 2.81 -2.16 -23.69
N HIS A 121 2.24 -2.07 -22.48
CA HIS A 121 2.69 -1.10 -21.48
C HIS A 121 4.09 -1.46 -20.95
N ILE A 122 4.36 -2.75 -20.77
CA ILE A 122 5.68 -3.25 -20.35
C ILE A 122 6.73 -2.87 -21.40
N GLU A 123 6.51 -3.19 -22.68
CA GLU A 123 7.39 -2.85 -23.79
C GLU A 123 7.69 -1.33 -23.86
N LYS A 124 6.63 -0.52 -23.79
CA LYS A 124 6.73 0.94 -23.80
C LYS A 124 7.51 1.48 -22.61
N SER A 125 7.33 0.92 -21.41
CA SER A 125 8.03 1.33 -20.20
C SER A 125 9.49 0.88 -20.18
N PHE A 126 9.83 -0.15 -20.97
CA PHE A 126 11.18 -0.70 -21.12
C PHE A 126 11.94 -0.14 -22.35
N ALA A 127 11.37 0.80 -23.08
CA ALA A 127 11.92 1.32 -24.35
C ALA A 127 13.40 1.80 -24.26
N GLU A 128 13.87 2.17 -23.05
CA GLU A 128 15.26 2.58 -22.79
C GLU A 128 16.13 1.44 -22.23
N ASN A 129 15.64 0.20 -22.21
CA ASN A 129 16.28 -0.97 -21.59
C ASN A 129 16.63 -0.77 -20.10
N ASP A 130 15.89 0.08 -19.40
CA ASP A 130 16.07 0.34 -17.98
C ASP A 130 15.25 -0.63 -17.13
N THR A 131 15.89 -1.71 -16.69
CA THR A 131 15.26 -2.74 -15.86
C THR A 131 14.78 -2.20 -14.50
N ALA A 132 15.52 -1.26 -13.90
CA ALA A 132 15.15 -0.67 -12.61
C ALA A 132 13.90 0.18 -12.74
N LYS A 133 13.81 1.01 -13.78
CA LYS A 133 12.64 1.83 -14.11
C LYS A 133 11.41 0.95 -14.37
N LEU A 134 11.57 -0.11 -15.17
CA LEU A 134 10.48 -1.01 -15.47
C LEU A 134 10.00 -1.77 -14.21
N PHE A 135 10.92 -2.28 -13.39
CA PHE A 135 10.58 -2.94 -12.13
C PHE A 135 9.82 -1.99 -11.20
N PHE A 136 10.27 -0.75 -11.09
CA PHE A 136 9.61 0.31 -10.33
C PHE A 136 8.18 0.57 -10.82
N GLU A 137 7.99 0.69 -12.15
CA GLU A 137 6.67 0.89 -12.76
C GLU A 137 5.75 -0.32 -12.54
N THR A 138 6.23 -1.52 -12.82
CA THR A 138 5.49 -2.78 -12.63
C THR A 138 5.04 -2.95 -11.18
N ARG A 139 5.93 -2.69 -10.21
CA ARG A 139 5.59 -2.72 -8.80
C ARG A 139 4.53 -1.67 -8.47
N GLY A 140 4.69 -0.46 -8.97
CA GLY A 140 3.77 0.63 -8.72
C GLY A 140 2.36 0.36 -9.25
N VAL A 141 2.24 -0.17 -10.47
CA VAL A 141 0.96 -0.60 -11.06
C VAL A 141 0.33 -1.71 -10.22
N LEU A 142 1.11 -2.72 -9.85
CA LEU A 142 0.62 -3.84 -9.03
C LEU A 142 0.11 -3.38 -7.66
N LEU A 143 0.80 -2.45 -6.98
CA LEU A 143 0.34 -1.88 -5.71
C LEU A 143 -1.00 -1.13 -5.86
N HIS A 144 -1.18 -0.40 -6.96
CA HIS A 144 -2.44 0.28 -7.27
C HIS A 144 -3.59 -0.71 -7.42
N GLU A 145 -3.45 -1.71 -8.29
CA GLU A 145 -4.51 -2.70 -8.57
C GLU A 145 -4.82 -3.59 -7.35
N LEU A 146 -3.80 -4.00 -6.60
CA LEU A 146 -4.01 -4.76 -5.36
C LEU A 146 -4.70 -3.92 -4.28
N THR A 147 -4.50 -2.59 -4.29
CA THR A 147 -5.26 -1.71 -3.38
C THR A 147 -6.75 -1.83 -3.64
N HIS A 148 -7.18 -1.85 -4.90
CA HIS A 148 -8.60 -2.07 -5.23
C HIS A 148 -9.15 -3.44 -4.79
N ALA A 149 -8.29 -4.44 -4.59
CA ALA A 149 -8.71 -5.72 -4.05
C ALA A 149 -9.00 -5.68 -2.54
N TYR A 150 -8.28 -4.84 -1.79
CA TYR A 150 -8.31 -4.86 -0.32
C TYR A 150 -8.85 -3.58 0.33
N GLN A 151 -8.98 -2.46 -0.39
CA GLN A 151 -9.52 -1.23 0.20
C GLN A 151 -10.99 -1.37 0.54
N LEU A 152 -11.43 -0.66 1.58
CA LEU A 152 -12.83 -0.53 1.95
C LEU A 152 -13.51 0.50 1.04
N GLU A 153 -14.82 0.37 0.87
CA GLU A 153 -15.61 1.19 -0.03
C GLU A 153 -16.48 2.20 0.75
N PRO A 154 -16.60 3.47 0.28
CA PRO A 154 -17.46 4.48 0.87
C PRO A 154 -18.92 4.04 0.95
N GLN A 155 -19.52 4.08 2.15
CA GLN A 155 -20.89 3.65 2.38
C GLN A 155 -21.89 4.79 2.22
N GLY A 156 -23.07 4.48 1.65
CA GLY A 156 -24.20 5.43 1.55
C GLY A 156 -24.07 6.49 0.46
N VAL A 157 -23.13 6.35 -0.49
CA VAL A 157 -22.84 7.35 -1.54
C VAL A 157 -22.89 6.79 -2.97
N GLY A 158 -23.53 5.65 -3.18
CA GLY A 158 -23.60 5.02 -4.50
C GLY A 158 -22.41 4.11 -4.79
N SER A 159 -21.88 4.16 -6.01
CA SER A 159 -20.83 3.24 -6.46
C SER A 159 -19.78 3.94 -7.33
N TYR A 160 -18.71 3.23 -7.67
CA TYR A 160 -17.62 3.69 -8.54
C TYR A 160 -18.12 4.32 -9.85
N GLY A 161 -19.09 3.70 -10.53
CA GLY A 161 -19.60 4.18 -11.82
C GLY A 161 -20.66 5.29 -11.72
N THR A 162 -21.17 5.59 -10.53
CA THR A 162 -22.32 6.50 -10.35
C THR A 162 -22.03 7.72 -9.49
N ASN A 163 -20.92 7.73 -8.75
CA ASN A 163 -20.62 8.82 -7.83
C ASN A 163 -19.14 9.24 -7.87
N ARG A 164 -18.91 10.53 -8.14
CA ARG A 164 -17.56 11.10 -8.26
C ARG A 164 -16.78 11.05 -6.94
N VAL A 165 -17.46 11.23 -5.78
CA VAL A 165 -16.83 11.15 -4.45
C VAL A 165 -16.31 9.75 -4.20
N PHE A 166 -17.12 8.72 -4.50
CA PHE A 166 -16.73 7.32 -4.42
C PHE A 166 -15.51 7.03 -5.30
N TRP A 167 -15.60 7.39 -6.59
CA TRP A 167 -14.52 7.18 -7.55
C TRP A 167 -13.22 7.88 -7.12
N ALA A 168 -13.29 9.16 -6.69
CA ALA A 168 -12.12 9.93 -6.30
C ALA A 168 -11.41 9.34 -5.06
N PHE A 169 -12.17 8.81 -4.10
CA PHE A 169 -11.62 8.09 -2.96
C PHE A 169 -10.92 6.80 -3.40
N ILE A 170 -11.59 5.97 -4.20
CA ILE A 170 -11.07 4.66 -4.63
C ILE A 170 -9.74 4.82 -5.37
N GLU A 171 -9.69 5.68 -6.39
CA GLU A 171 -8.49 5.92 -7.20
C GLU A 171 -7.40 6.66 -6.42
N GLY A 172 -7.83 7.63 -5.58
CA GLY A 172 -6.91 8.38 -4.73
C GLY A 172 -6.22 7.50 -3.69
N MET A 173 -6.93 6.56 -3.07
CA MET A 173 -6.34 5.60 -2.12
C MET A 173 -5.39 4.61 -2.79
N ALA A 174 -5.72 4.14 -4.00
CA ALA A 174 -4.85 3.25 -4.75
C ALA A 174 -3.49 3.90 -5.06
N ASP A 175 -3.51 5.15 -5.53
CA ASP A 175 -2.28 5.89 -5.74
C ASP A 175 -1.61 6.35 -4.44
N ALA A 176 -2.36 6.61 -3.36
CA ALA A 176 -1.76 6.90 -2.04
C ALA A 176 -0.94 5.70 -1.53
N VAL A 177 -1.44 4.48 -1.67
CA VAL A 177 -0.70 3.26 -1.33
C VAL A 177 0.56 3.13 -2.19
N ARG A 178 0.46 3.37 -3.50
CA ARG A 178 1.60 3.39 -4.42
C ARG A 178 2.66 4.42 -3.99
N VAL A 179 2.26 5.69 -3.72
CA VAL A 179 3.15 6.77 -3.26
C VAL A 179 3.77 6.44 -1.91
N ALA A 180 2.98 5.97 -0.96
CA ALA A 180 3.43 5.61 0.39
C ALA A 180 4.52 4.53 0.41
N ASN A 181 4.57 3.71 -0.64
CA ASN A 181 5.53 2.62 -0.82
C ASN A 181 6.61 2.94 -1.88
N GLY A 182 6.88 4.22 -2.11
CA GLY A 182 7.98 4.72 -2.93
C GLY A 182 7.68 4.81 -4.43
N GLY A 183 6.42 4.67 -4.84
CA GLY A 183 6.02 4.90 -6.23
C GLY A 183 5.93 6.38 -6.58
N PHE A 184 6.05 6.70 -7.89
CA PHE A 184 6.00 8.08 -8.40
C PHE A 184 7.04 9.01 -7.75
N ASP A 185 8.28 8.58 -7.62
CA ASP A 185 9.37 9.31 -6.93
C ASP A 185 10.06 10.38 -7.81
N GLY A 186 9.71 10.47 -9.08
CA GLY A 186 10.31 11.41 -10.01
C GLY A 186 9.94 12.88 -9.74
N PRO A 187 10.78 13.83 -10.17
CA PRO A 187 10.60 15.26 -9.88
C PRO A 187 9.32 15.87 -10.47
N ASN A 188 8.71 15.22 -11.46
CA ASN A 188 7.44 15.65 -12.10
C ASN A 188 6.32 14.61 -11.87
N ALA A 189 6.50 13.69 -10.95
CA ALA A 189 5.52 12.64 -10.71
C ALA A 189 4.23 13.18 -10.05
N ARG A 190 4.38 14.17 -9.15
CA ARG A 190 3.23 14.85 -8.54
C ARG A 190 2.59 15.82 -9.54
N PRO A 191 1.29 15.70 -9.85
CA PRO A 191 0.56 16.69 -10.61
C PRO A 191 0.53 18.03 -9.86
N LYS A 192 0.65 19.14 -10.58
CA LYS A 192 0.51 20.49 -10.03
C LYS A 192 -0.95 20.96 -10.14
N GLY A 193 -1.42 21.64 -9.09
CA GLY A 193 -2.80 22.14 -9.05
C GLY A 193 -3.83 21.01 -8.96
N GLY A 194 -4.98 21.20 -9.61
CA GLY A 194 -6.09 20.25 -9.57
C GLY A 194 -6.89 20.31 -8.26
N ASN A 195 -7.57 19.21 -7.94
CA ASN A 195 -8.40 19.07 -6.75
C ASN A 195 -8.31 17.63 -6.22
N TYR A 196 -8.52 17.43 -4.91
CA TYR A 196 -8.56 16.09 -4.32
C TYR A 196 -9.66 15.19 -4.95
N MET A 197 -10.69 15.80 -5.56
CA MET A 197 -11.73 15.09 -6.31
C MET A 197 -11.27 14.58 -7.68
N ASP A 198 -10.04 14.89 -8.11
CA ASP A 198 -9.51 14.38 -9.37
C ASP A 198 -9.02 12.93 -9.27
N GLY A 199 -8.96 12.39 -8.05
CA GLY A 199 -8.53 11.01 -7.81
C GLY A 199 -7.05 10.80 -8.17
N TYR A 200 -6.67 9.53 -8.42
CA TYR A 200 -5.32 9.14 -8.82
C TYR A 200 -4.21 9.88 -8.07
N ARG A 201 -3.11 10.24 -8.75
CA ARG A 201 -1.94 10.90 -8.16
C ARG A 201 -2.27 12.22 -7.46
N THR A 202 -3.21 13.00 -7.99
CA THR A 202 -3.58 14.29 -7.39
C THR A 202 -4.10 14.10 -5.96
N ALA A 203 -5.02 13.19 -5.77
CA ALA A 203 -5.53 12.83 -4.45
C ALA A 203 -4.50 12.00 -3.64
N GLY A 204 -3.81 11.06 -4.29
CA GLY A 204 -2.86 10.15 -3.64
C GLY A 204 -1.73 10.88 -2.92
N TYR A 205 -1.11 11.86 -3.56
CA TYR A 205 -0.09 12.69 -2.93
C TYR A 205 -0.63 13.52 -1.76
N PHE A 206 -1.85 14.02 -1.87
CA PHE A 206 -2.50 14.74 -0.78
C PHE A 206 -2.77 13.84 0.42
N PHE A 207 -3.26 12.62 0.21
CA PHE A 207 -3.53 11.69 1.31
C PHE A 207 -2.23 11.27 2.02
N VAL A 208 -1.15 11.09 1.27
CA VAL A 208 0.18 10.84 1.86
C VAL A 208 0.70 12.07 2.60
N TRP A 209 0.48 13.28 2.08
CA TRP A 209 0.83 14.51 2.80
C TRP A 209 0.06 14.63 4.13
N LEU A 210 -1.23 14.27 4.17
CA LEU A 210 -2.00 14.22 5.41
C LEU A 210 -1.40 13.22 6.41
N ARG A 211 -0.98 12.04 5.95
CA ARG A 211 -0.26 11.08 6.77
C ARG A 211 1.02 11.68 7.37
N ASP A 212 1.80 12.34 6.56
CA ASP A 212 3.13 12.82 6.95
C ASP A 212 3.10 14.09 7.80
N ASN A 213 2.03 14.90 7.70
CA ASN A 213 1.95 16.21 8.35
C ASN A 213 0.85 16.35 9.40
N LYS A 214 -0.16 15.46 9.42
CA LYS A 214 -1.30 15.57 10.36
C LYS A 214 -1.43 14.34 11.26
N ASP A 215 -1.42 13.14 10.70
CA ASP A 215 -1.61 11.89 11.47
C ASP A 215 -0.91 10.73 10.77
N SER A 216 0.14 10.17 11.37
CA SER A 216 0.92 9.06 10.80
C SER A 216 0.10 7.81 10.45
N GLU A 217 -1.08 7.64 11.07
CA GLU A 217 -2.03 6.55 10.81
C GLU A 217 -3.14 6.96 9.83
N PHE A 218 -3.01 8.13 9.18
CA PHE A 218 -4.08 8.71 8.38
C PHE A 218 -4.61 7.74 7.30
N LEU A 219 -3.76 7.07 6.53
CA LEU A 219 -4.22 6.18 5.45
C LEU A 219 -5.07 5.03 5.98
N ARG A 220 -4.70 4.42 7.11
CA ARG A 220 -5.45 3.35 7.76
C ARG A 220 -6.79 3.83 8.29
N LYS A 221 -6.78 4.96 9.00
CA LYS A 221 -7.99 5.60 9.52
C LYS A 221 -8.90 6.06 8.39
N PHE A 222 -8.33 6.57 7.30
CA PHE A 222 -9.09 7.04 6.14
C PHE A 222 -9.76 5.90 5.38
N ASN A 223 -9.06 4.77 5.19
CA ASN A 223 -9.65 3.55 4.68
C ASN A 223 -10.80 3.08 5.59
N ARG A 224 -10.58 3.00 6.90
CA ARG A 224 -11.57 2.56 7.88
C ARG A 224 -12.77 3.51 8.00
N SER A 225 -12.59 4.82 7.79
CA SER A 225 -13.66 5.82 7.87
C SER A 225 -14.85 5.51 6.94
N THR A 226 -14.62 4.74 5.88
CA THR A 226 -15.69 4.32 4.95
C THR A 226 -16.77 3.49 5.60
N LEU A 227 -16.46 2.80 6.71
CA LEU A 227 -17.41 2.03 7.52
C LEU A 227 -18.01 2.84 8.68
N GLU A 228 -17.32 3.90 9.12
CA GLU A 228 -17.65 4.64 10.34
C GLU A 228 -18.40 5.95 10.07
N VAL A 229 -18.22 6.53 8.88
CA VAL A 229 -18.90 7.75 8.42
C VAL A 229 -19.93 7.39 7.36
N VAL A 230 -21.23 7.47 7.70
CA VAL A 230 -22.32 7.08 6.76
C VAL A 230 -23.42 8.15 6.75
N PRO A 231 -23.79 8.76 5.61
CA PRO A 231 -23.14 8.61 4.31
C PRO A 231 -21.73 9.18 4.30
N TRP A 232 -20.84 8.51 3.58
CA TRP A 232 -19.44 8.91 3.55
C TRP A 232 -19.20 10.21 2.76
N SER A 233 -18.28 11.04 3.25
CA SER A 233 -17.77 12.20 2.50
C SER A 233 -16.34 12.49 2.92
N PHE A 234 -15.57 13.14 2.05
CA PHE A 234 -14.21 13.58 2.38
C PHE A 234 -14.17 14.44 3.64
N ASP A 235 -15.05 15.45 3.72
CA ASP A 235 -15.09 16.36 4.87
C ASP A 235 -15.54 15.64 6.15
N GLY A 236 -16.51 14.72 6.04
CA GLY A 236 -16.94 13.89 7.17
C GLY A 236 -15.82 13.00 7.70
N ALA A 237 -15.06 12.37 6.80
CA ALA A 237 -13.92 11.52 7.16
C ALA A 237 -12.78 12.35 7.81
N ILE A 238 -12.45 13.51 7.25
CA ILE A 238 -11.46 14.44 7.84
C ILE A 238 -11.85 14.84 9.26
N LYS A 239 -13.10 15.26 9.47
CA LYS A 239 -13.60 15.66 10.80
C LYS A 239 -13.63 14.49 11.80
N HIS A 240 -13.89 13.29 11.30
CA HIS A 240 -13.87 12.07 12.11
C HIS A 240 -12.45 11.71 12.56
N ILE A 241 -11.45 11.87 11.69
CA ILE A 241 -10.06 11.44 11.94
C ILE A 241 -9.26 12.50 12.68
N LEU A 242 -9.33 13.76 12.22
CA LEU A 242 -8.45 14.83 12.68
C LEU A 242 -9.10 15.77 13.70
N GLY A 243 -10.45 15.85 13.72
CA GLY A 243 -11.22 16.73 14.59
C GLY A 243 -12.19 17.64 13.84
N LYS A 244 -13.19 18.13 14.55
CA LYS A 244 -14.29 18.93 13.95
C LYS A 244 -13.85 20.29 13.43
N GLU A 245 -12.71 20.78 13.88
CA GLU A 245 -12.08 22.04 13.47
C GLU A 245 -11.43 21.97 12.09
N TYR A 246 -11.18 20.78 11.55
CA TYR A 246 -10.60 20.61 10.24
C TYR A 246 -11.67 20.52 9.14
N SER A 247 -11.37 21.07 7.96
CA SER A 247 -12.12 20.84 6.75
C SER A 247 -11.23 20.34 5.61
N ILE A 248 -11.80 19.54 4.71
CA ILE A 248 -11.04 18.99 3.58
C ILE A 248 -10.51 20.12 2.66
N ASP A 249 -11.29 21.18 2.45
CA ASP A 249 -10.92 22.28 1.56
C ASP A 249 -9.80 23.15 2.14
N GLU A 250 -9.81 23.39 3.44
CA GLU A 250 -8.71 24.09 4.14
C GLU A 250 -7.43 23.28 4.12
N LEU A 251 -7.51 21.97 4.36
CA LEU A 251 -6.34 21.08 4.29
C LEU A 251 -5.81 20.94 2.86
N TRP A 252 -6.69 20.92 1.87
CA TRP A 252 -6.28 20.95 0.47
C TRP A 252 -5.55 22.25 0.13
N HIS A 253 -6.05 23.40 0.58
CA HIS A 253 -5.39 24.69 0.41
C HIS A 253 -4.01 24.70 1.11
N GLU A 254 -3.94 24.24 2.36
CA GLU A 254 -2.68 24.13 3.10
C GLU A 254 -1.66 23.24 2.36
N TYR A 255 -2.12 22.10 1.84
CA TYR A 255 -1.29 21.22 1.00
C TYR A 255 -0.76 21.95 -0.23
N GLN A 256 -1.61 22.64 -0.99
CA GLN A 256 -1.19 23.37 -2.20
C GLN A 256 -0.15 24.46 -1.89
N VAL A 257 -0.28 25.16 -0.77
CA VAL A 257 0.74 26.11 -0.28
C VAL A 257 2.04 25.36 0.06
N ALA A 258 1.95 24.29 0.82
CA ALA A 258 3.11 23.51 1.28
C ALA A 258 3.95 22.93 0.13
N VAL A 259 3.29 22.54 -0.98
CA VAL A 259 3.96 21.97 -2.15
C VAL A 259 4.30 23.01 -3.23
N GLY A 260 3.99 24.29 -2.98
CA GLY A 260 4.34 25.42 -3.87
C GLY A 260 3.46 25.55 -5.12
N ASP A 261 2.25 24.99 -5.12
CA ASP A 261 1.31 25.14 -6.23
C ASP A 261 0.60 26.50 -6.21
N ILE A 262 0.40 27.08 -5.03
CA ILE A 262 -0.15 28.41 -4.81
C ILE A 262 0.71 29.19 -3.81
N GLN A 263 0.58 30.51 -3.83
CA GLN A 263 1.22 31.38 -2.82
C GLN A 263 0.38 31.42 -1.53
N ALA A 264 1.07 31.56 -0.39
CA ALA A 264 0.43 31.70 0.93
C ALA A 264 -0.34 33.01 1.09
#